data_73e9cebdf774c4cfab4ff8c96312e56d
#
_entry.id   73e9cebdf774c4cfab4ff8c96312e56d
#
_cell.length_a   1.000
_cell.length_b   1.000
_cell.length_c   1.000
_cell.angle_alpha   90.00
_cell.angle_beta   90.00
_cell.angle_gamma   90.00
#
_symmetry.space_group_name_H-M   'P 1'
#
loop_
_entity.id
_entity.type
_entity.pdbx_description
1 polymer ?
#
loop_
_entity_poly.entity_id
_entity_poly.type
_entity_poly.pdbx_seq_one_letter_code
_entity_poly.pdbx_strand_id
1 'polypeptide(L)'
;MSIIGLDWGRRRIGVALATSLRFGVQPLAIIQRRSRREDLARLSGLVRQWQPERIVIGLPLNPDGSEGVAAAAARRVATWLANEFKLTVELFDERLTSFEARARLAELAGDGVARRSQVDQMAAALILEGWLQAQPAGESGPARLPGGES
;
A
#
# COMPACT_ATOMS: atom_id res chain seq x y z
N MET A 1 11.56 -1.73 -12.70
CA MET A 1 10.59 -0.80 -12.08
C MET A 1 9.73 -1.55 -11.06
N SER A 2 9.59 -1.02 -9.86
CA SER A 2 8.71 -1.62 -8.89
C SER A 2 8.06 -0.53 -8.03
N ILE A 3 6.91 -0.89 -7.48
CA ILE A 3 6.14 -0.01 -6.61
C ILE A 3 5.70 -0.84 -5.41
N ILE A 4 5.85 -0.28 -4.23
CA ILE A 4 5.41 -0.95 -3.02
C ILE A 4 4.14 -0.29 -2.52
N GLY A 5 3.15 -1.12 -2.17
CA GLY A 5 1.93 -0.66 -1.55
C GLY A 5 1.91 -1.04 -0.09
N LEU A 6 1.45 -0.15 0.76
CA LEU A 6 1.40 -0.38 2.19
C LEU A 6 0.00 -0.16 2.74
N ASP A 7 -0.43 -1.08 3.57
CA ASP A 7 -1.62 -0.91 4.39
C ASP A 7 -1.12 -0.79 5.83
N TRP A 8 -1.10 0.43 6.34
CA TRP A 8 -0.47 0.71 7.65
C TRP A 8 -1.50 0.57 8.75
N GLY A 9 -1.53 -0.60 9.35
CA GLY A 9 -2.46 -0.87 10.42
C GLY A 9 -1.89 -0.57 11.80
N ARG A 10 -2.70 -0.74 12.81
CA ARG A 10 -2.28 -0.51 14.18
C ARG A 10 -1.32 -1.59 14.67
N ARG A 11 -1.52 -2.81 14.26
CA ARG A 11 -0.71 -3.94 14.71
C ARG A 11 0.15 -4.54 13.61
N ARG A 12 -0.24 -4.37 12.38
CA ARG A 12 0.44 -4.98 11.26
C ARG A 12 0.52 -4.04 10.08
N ILE A 13 1.56 -4.19 9.31
CA ILE A 13 1.71 -3.45 8.06
C ILE A 13 1.64 -4.47 6.94
N GLY A 14 0.63 -4.36 6.09
CA GLY A 14 0.54 -5.18 4.90
C GLY A 14 1.40 -4.57 3.81
N VAL A 15 2.14 -5.41 3.09
CA VAL A 15 3.03 -4.95 2.03
C VAL A 15 2.70 -5.71 0.75
N ALA A 16 2.53 -4.97 -0.33
CA ALA A 16 2.29 -5.54 -1.65
C ALA A 16 3.31 -4.97 -2.61
N LEU A 17 3.47 -5.65 -3.74
CA LEU A 17 4.48 -5.30 -4.72
C LEU A 17 3.91 -5.37 -6.11
N ALA A 18 4.25 -4.37 -6.93
CA ALA A 18 4.00 -4.38 -8.36
C ALA A 18 5.35 -4.19 -9.05
N THR A 19 5.78 -5.17 -9.84
CA THR A 19 7.06 -5.06 -10.55
C THR A 19 6.84 -4.66 -12.00
N SER A 20 5.62 -4.82 -12.48
CA SER A 20 5.27 -4.45 -13.84
C SER A 20 3.75 -4.34 -13.90
N LEU A 21 3.25 -3.37 -14.65
CA LEU A 21 1.80 -3.26 -14.83
C LEU A 21 1.23 -4.50 -15.49
N ARG A 22 2.05 -5.17 -16.28
CA ARG A 22 1.61 -6.35 -17.01
C ARG A 22 1.35 -7.54 -16.11
N PHE A 23 2.13 -7.69 -15.05
CA PHE A 23 2.02 -8.85 -14.18
C PHE A 23 1.16 -8.61 -12.95
N GLY A 24 0.66 -7.41 -12.80
CA GLY A 24 -0.25 -7.11 -11.71
C GLY A 24 0.45 -6.95 -10.37
N VAL A 25 -0.33 -7.11 -9.33
CA VAL A 25 0.10 -6.84 -7.97
C VAL A 25 0.06 -8.15 -7.19
N GLN A 26 1.03 -8.35 -6.32
CA GLN A 26 1.04 -9.52 -5.46
C GLN A 26 1.32 -9.11 -4.03
N PRO A 27 0.74 -9.83 -3.07
CA PRO A 27 1.12 -9.63 -1.67
C PRO A 27 2.58 -9.99 -1.48
N LEU A 28 3.27 -9.22 -0.66
CA LEU A 28 4.70 -9.45 -0.44
C LEU A 28 5.01 -9.90 0.98
N ALA A 29 4.46 -9.21 1.97
CA ALA A 29 4.80 -9.52 3.35
C ALA A 29 3.79 -8.90 4.29
N ILE A 30 3.78 -9.42 5.53
CA ILE A 30 3.09 -8.80 6.64
C ILE A 30 4.14 -8.53 7.70
N ILE A 31 4.20 -7.30 8.15
CA ILE A 31 5.13 -6.91 9.20
C ILE A 31 4.35 -6.73 10.48
N GLN A 32 4.70 -7.50 11.50
CA GLN A 32 4.13 -7.31 12.83
C GLN A 32 4.78 -6.07 13.43
N ARG A 33 3.96 -5.11 13.81
CA ARG A 33 4.50 -3.87 14.33
C ARG A 33 5.03 -4.06 15.74
N ARG A 34 6.18 -3.47 16.00
CA ARG A 34 6.82 -3.54 17.30
C ARG A 34 7.19 -2.16 17.76
N SER A 35 8.27 -1.62 17.21
CA SER A 35 8.68 -0.27 17.50
C SER A 35 8.88 0.42 16.15
N ARG A 36 8.89 1.75 16.21
CA ARG A 36 9.12 2.53 15.02
C ARG A 36 10.43 2.15 14.34
N ARG A 37 11.45 1.94 15.17
CA ARG A 37 12.78 1.59 14.70
C ARG A 37 12.81 0.23 14.05
N GLU A 38 12.19 -0.75 14.68
CA GLU A 38 12.16 -2.10 14.11
C GLU A 38 11.31 -2.18 12.86
N ASP A 39 10.20 -1.46 12.86
CA ASP A 39 9.34 -1.43 11.69
C ASP A 39 10.08 -0.83 10.51
N LEU A 40 10.81 0.27 10.74
CA LEU A 40 11.59 0.90 9.70
C LEU A 40 12.68 -0.02 9.19
N ALA A 41 13.33 -0.75 10.09
CA ALA A 41 14.39 -1.67 9.68
C ALA A 41 13.86 -2.74 8.74
N ARG A 42 12.68 -3.28 9.03
CA ARG A 42 12.08 -4.29 8.17
C ARG A 42 11.69 -3.73 6.81
N LEU A 43 11.09 -2.54 6.82
CA LEU A 43 10.76 -1.89 5.57
C LEU A 43 12.00 -1.57 4.75
N SER A 44 13.07 -1.16 5.43
CA SER A 44 14.34 -0.86 4.75
C SER A 44 14.86 -2.08 4.01
N GLY A 45 14.71 -3.25 4.62
CA GLY A 45 15.12 -4.49 3.96
C GLY A 45 14.38 -4.70 2.66
N LEU A 46 13.07 -4.49 2.68
CA LEU A 46 12.26 -4.66 1.48
C LEU A 46 12.57 -3.59 0.43
N VAL A 47 12.78 -2.36 0.86
CA VAL A 47 13.12 -1.28 -0.06
C VAL A 47 14.46 -1.56 -0.74
N ARG A 48 15.43 -2.05 0.01
CA ARG A 48 16.73 -2.39 -0.59
C ARG A 48 16.62 -3.57 -1.55
N GLN A 49 15.81 -4.55 -1.19
CA GLN A 49 15.65 -5.73 -2.03
C GLN A 49 14.97 -5.41 -3.35
N TRP A 50 13.92 -4.61 -3.30
CA TRP A 50 13.07 -4.38 -4.48
C TRP A 50 13.32 -3.05 -5.16
N GLN A 51 13.98 -2.13 -4.49
CA GLN A 51 14.33 -0.81 -5.03
C GLN A 51 13.15 -0.13 -5.72
N PRO A 52 12.05 0.09 -4.99
CA PRO A 52 10.87 0.69 -5.61
C PRO A 52 11.13 2.14 -5.99
N GLU A 53 10.46 2.60 -7.05
CA GLU A 53 10.53 4.00 -7.41
C GLU A 53 9.55 4.82 -6.60
N ARG A 54 8.58 4.17 -5.95
CA ARG A 54 7.54 4.90 -5.24
C ARG A 54 6.86 3.97 -4.25
N ILE A 55 6.30 4.56 -3.21
CA ILE A 55 5.52 3.84 -2.22
C ILE A 55 4.12 4.45 -2.22
N VAL A 56 3.10 3.59 -2.19
CA VAL A 56 1.71 4.01 -2.10
C VAL A 56 1.15 3.52 -0.78
N ILE A 57 0.58 4.42 0.02
CA ILE A 57 0.01 4.07 1.31
C ILE A 57 -1.49 4.32 1.28
N GLY A 58 -2.27 3.38 1.78
CA GLY A 58 -3.70 3.58 1.88
C GLY A 58 -4.04 4.69 2.86
N LEU A 59 -4.96 5.56 2.47
CA LEU A 59 -5.45 6.65 3.32
C LEU A 59 -6.84 6.27 3.81
N PRO A 60 -6.99 5.97 5.10
CA PRO A 60 -8.29 5.55 5.63
C PRO A 60 -9.14 6.77 5.95
N LEU A 61 -10.11 7.03 5.09
CA LEU A 61 -11.04 8.13 5.27
C LEU A 61 -12.33 7.64 5.87
N ASN A 62 -13.03 8.55 6.55
CA ASN A 62 -14.37 8.27 7.02
C ASN A 62 -15.30 8.13 5.81
N PRO A 63 -16.47 7.48 5.98
CA PRO A 63 -17.37 7.31 4.84
C PRO A 63 -17.77 8.61 4.15
N ASP A 64 -17.81 9.72 4.89
CA ASP A 64 -18.17 11.02 4.31
C ASP A 64 -16.97 11.72 3.66
N GLY A 65 -15.81 11.07 3.64
CA GLY A 65 -14.63 11.65 3.04
C GLY A 65 -13.76 12.46 3.96
N SER A 66 -14.21 12.65 5.21
CA SER A 66 -13.42 13.44 6.16
C SER A 66 -12.26 12.60 6.72
N GLU A 67 -11.27 13.29 7.25
CA GLU A 67 -10.10 12.65 7.82
C GLU A 67 -10.21 12.63 9.34
N GLY A 68 -10.00 11.44 9.89
CA GLY A 68 -9.95 11.27 11.33
C GLY A 68 -8.53 10.98 11.80
N VAL A 69 -8.46 10.35 12.95
CA VAL A 69 -7.17 10.03 13.57
C VAL A 69 -6.33 9.11 12.70
N ALA A 70 -6.97 8.10 12.10
CA ALA A 70 -6.24 7.14 11.26
C ALA A 70 -5.66 7.80 10.02
N ALA A 71 -6.40 8.72 9.40
CA ALA A 71 -5.92 9.42 8.23
C ALA A 71 -4.73 10.32 8.59
N ALA A 72 -4.83 11.00 9.73
CA ALA A 72 -3.73 11.85 10.18
C ALA A 72 -2.47 11.01 10.43
N ALA A 73 -2.65 9.83 11.02
CA ALA A 73 -1.51 8.93 11.25
C ALA A 73 -0.88 8.49 9.93
N ALA A 74 -1.72 8.16 8.94
CA ALA A 74 -1.19 7.74 7.64
C ALA A 74 -0.39 8.85 6.98
N ARG A 75 -0.84 10.09 7.11
CA ARG A 75 -0.10 11.21 6.54
C ARG A 75 1.25 11.42 7.22
N ARG A 76 1.30 11.24 8.54
CA ARG A 76 2.57 11.35 9.25
C ARG A 76 3.53 10.25 8.82
N VAL A 77 3.02 9.04 8.65
CA VAL A 77 3.84 7.92 8.19
C VAL A 77 4.36 8.20 6.79
N ALA A 78 3.52 8.71 5.90
CA ALA A 78 3.94 9.01 4.54
C ALA A 78 5.10 10.00 4.52
N THR A 79 5.00 11.07 5.31
CA THR A 79 6.07 12.06 5.39
C THR A 79 7.34 11.44 5.95
N TRP A 80 7.19 10.64 6.99
CA TRP A 80 8.33 9.99 7.62
C TRP A 80 9.05 9.07 6.64
N LEU A 81 8.31 8.21 5.94
CA LEU A 81 8.93 7.27 5.02
C LEU A 81 9.55 7.97 3.82
N ALA A 82 8.90 9.03 3.32
CA ALA A 82 9.47 9.78 2.21
C ALA A 82 10.82 10.36 2.58
N ASN A 83 10.95 10.84 3.81
CA ASN A 83 12.22 11.39 4.27
C ASN A 83 13.27 10.31 4.50
N GLU A 84 12.85 9.18 5.07
CA GLU A 84 13.80 8.12 5.39
C GLU A 84 14.33 7.44 4.14
N PHE A 85 13.47 7.18 3.17
CA PHE A 85 13.89 6.43 1.99
C PHE A 85 14.20 7.30 0.79
N LYS A 86 13.96 8.60 0.87
CA LYS A 86 14.17 9.53 -0.24
C LYS A 86 13.39 9.08 -1.47
N LEU A 87 12.17 8.65 -1.24
CA LEU A 87 11.27 8.19 -2.30
C LEU A 87 10.00 9.00 -2.27
N THR A 88 9.33 9.05 -3.41
CA THR A 88 7.98 9.61 -3.48
C THR A 88 7.05 8.65 -2.76
N VAL A 89 6.27 9.17 -1.81
CA VAL A 89 5.26 8.40 -1.11
C VAL A 89 3.92 9.07 -1.36
N GLU A 90 2.98 8.31 -1.92
CA GLU A 90 1.65 8.82 -2.23
C GLU A 90 0.61 8.17 -1.36
N LEU A 91 -0.43 8.92 -1.06
CA LEU A 91 -1.57 8.40 -0.32
C LEU A 91 -2.69 8.09 -1.29
N PHE A 92 -3.37 6.99 -1.07
CA PHE A 92 -4.46 6.57 -1.94
C PHE A 92 -5.70 6.32 -1.08
N ASP A 93 -6.82 6.93 -1.45
CA ASP A 93 -8.09 6.79 -0.75
C ASP A 93 -8.56 5.34 -0.81
N GLU A 94 -8.55 4.65 0.32
CA GLU A 94 -8.92 3.24 0.37
C GLU A 94 -10.34 2.97 -0.07
N ARG A 95 -11.22 3.99 -0.03
CA ARG A 95 -12.60 3.82 -0.48
C ARG A 95 -12.68 3.57 -1.98
N LEU A 96 -11.60 3.86 -2.72
CA LEU A 96 -11.58 3.71 -4.17
C LEU A 96 -11.17 2.31 -4.61
N THR A 97 -10.98 1.37 -3.68
CA THR A 97 -10.73 -0.01 -4.05
C THR A 97 -12.02 -0.63 -4.57
N SER A 98 -11.86 -1.68 -5.38
CA SER A 98 -12.97 -2.35 -6.01
C SER A 98 -14.01 -2.88 -5.02
N PHE A 99 -15.29 -2.68 -5.31
CA PHE A 99 -16.36 -3.22 -4.47
C PHE A 99 -16.29 -4.74 -4.40
N GLU A 100 -16.06 -5.38 -5.54
CA GLU A 100 -15.96 -6.83 -5.59
C GLU A 100 -14.81 -7.35 -4.76
N ALA A 101 -13.68 -6.65 -4.83
CA ALA A 101 -12.52 -7.05 -4.06
C ALA A 101 -12.78 -6.91 -2.57
N ARG A 102 -13.49 -5.85 -2.18
CA ARG A 102 -13.86 -5.65 -0.79
C ARG A 102 -14.81 -6.74 -0.29
N ALA A 103 -15.75 -7.12 -1.14
CA ALA A 103 -16.68 -8.19 -0.78
C ALA A 103 -15.93 -9.50 -0.58
N ARG A 104 -14.94 -9.76 -1.42
CA ARG A 104 -14.11 -10.94 -1.28
C ARG A 104 -13.33 -10.92 0.03
N LEU A 105 -12.81 -9.75 0.39
CA LEU A 105 -12.13 -9.61 1.66
C LEU A 105 -13.05 -9.90 2.83
N ALA A 106 -14.28 -9.41 2.74
CA ALA A 106 -15.25 -9.64 3.81
C ALA A 106 -15.53 -11.13 3.98
N GLU A 107 -15.60 -11.87 2.89
CA GLU A 107 -15.79 -13.31 2.95
C GLU A 107 -14.60 -14.00 3.59
N LEU A 108 -13.41 -13.51 3.32
CA LEU A 108 -12.20 -14.09 3.88
C LEU A 108 -12.02 -13.73 5.35
N ALA A 109 -12.68 -12.67 5.79
CA ALA A 109 -12.56 -12.21 7.16
C ALA A 109 -13.38 -13.07 8.12
N GLY A 110 -13.23 -14.35 8.01
CA GLY A 110 -13.87 -15.26 8.95
C GLY A 110 -13.02 -15.40 10.19
N ASP A 111 -13.20 -16.51 10.86
CA ASP A 111 -12.50 -16.77 12.10
C ASP A 111 -11.05 -17.15 11.85
N GLY A 112 -10.20 -16.80 12.80
CA GLY A 112 -8.85 -17.31 12.83
C GLY A 112 -7.80 -16.32 12.38
N VAL A 113 -6.61 -16.52 12.94
CA VAL A 113 -5.47 -15.65 12.68
C VAL A 113 -5.01 -15.75 11.22
N ALA A 114 -5.04 -16.97 10.67
CA ALA A 114 -4.61 -17.17 9.30
C ALA A 114 -5.44 -16.36 8.31
N ARG A 115 -6.75 -16.31 8.55
CA ARG A 115 -7.63 -15.56 7.68
C ARG A 115 -7.38 -14.06 7.79
N ARG A 116 -7.11 -13.58 9.00
CA ARG A 116 -6.79 -12.17 9.18
C ARG A 116 -5.51 -11.79 8.46
N SER A 117 -4.51 -12.67 8.52
CA SER A 117 -3.27 -12.45 7.79
C SER A 117 -3.51 -12.33 6.30
N GLN A 118 -4.35 -13.20 5.76
CA GLN A 118 -4.68 -13.14 4.34
C GLN A 118 -5.38 -11.83 4.00
N VAL A 119 -6.31 -11.41 4.85
CA VAL A 119 -7.02 -10.16 4.61
C VAL A 119 -6.05 -8.99 4.61
N ASP A 120 -5.12 -8.97 5.57
CA ASP A 120 -4.15 -7.89 5.65
C ASP A 120 -3.24 -7.86 4.41
N GLN A 121 -2.83 -9.02 3.93
CA GLN A 121 -2.01 -9.07 2.72
C GLN A 121 -2.78 -8.59 1.51
N MET A 122 -4.04 -8.99 1.40
CA MET A 122 -4.85 -8.60 0.27
C MET A 122 -5.21 -7.12 0.32
N ALA A 123 -5.33 -6.55 1.51
CA ALA A 123 -5.66 -5.14 1.63
C ALA A 123 -4.59 -4.27 0.98
N ALA A 124 -3.32 -4.57 1.24
CA ALA A 124 -2.23 -3.82 0.63
C ALA A 124 -2.24 -3.99 -0.89
N ALA A 125 -2.51 -5.20 -1.36
CA ALA A 125 -2.57 -5.45 -2.80
C ALA A 125 -3.71 -4.67 -3.44
N LEU A 126 -4.85 -4.59 -2.78
CA LEU A 126 -5.99 -3.85 -3.31
C LEU A 126 -5.73 -2.36 -3.39
N ILE A 127 -5.03 -1.82 -2.39
CA ILE A 127 -4.64 -0.42 -2.41
C ILE A 127 -3.77 -0.15 -3.63
N LEU A 128 -2.80 -1.00 -3.85
CA LEU A 128 -1.86 -0.81 -4.95
C LEU A 128 -2.54 -1.01 -6.30
N GLU A 129 -3.44 -2.01 -6.41
CA GLU A 129 -4.20 -2.21 -7.63
C GLU A 129 -5.07 -1.00 -7.93
N GLY A 130 -5.74 -0.47 -6.90
CA GLY A 130 -6.58 0.71 -7.08
C GLY A 130 -5.78 1.90 -7.55
N TRP A 131 -4.60 2.09 -6.98
CA TRP A 131 -3.74 3.18 -7.39
C TRP A 131 -3.33 3.04 -8.85
N LEU A 132 -2.93 1.83 -9.26
CA LEU A 132 -2.54 1.58 -10.64
C LEU A 132 -3.69 1.84 -11.61
N GLN A 133 -4.89 1.41 -11.24
CA GLN A 133 -6.06 1.62 -12.10
C GLN A 133 -6.45 3.08 -12.22
N ALA A 134 -6.11 3.87 -11.20
CA ALA A 134 -6.45 5.29 -11.21
C ALA A 134 -5.49 6.13 -12.05
N GLN A 135 -4.39 5.55 -12.53
CA GLN A 135 -3.46 6.29 -13.36
C GLN A 135 -4.08 6.55 -14.72
N PRO A 136 -3.76 7.69 -15.35
CA PRO A 136 -4.36 8.01 -16.63
C PRO A 136 -4.04 6.97 -17.70
N ALA A 137 -5.04 6.66 -18.53
CA ALA A 137 -4.89 5.64 -19.55
C ALA A 137 -3.76 5.95 -20.54
N GLY A 138 -3.53 7.22 -20.81
CA GLY A 138 -2.47 7.60 -21.71
C GLY A 138 -1.08 7.29 -21.19
N GLU A 139 -0.99 6.90 -19.93
CA GLU A 139 0.29 6.58 -19.31
C GLU A 139 0.42 5.12 -19.01
N SER A 140 -0.27 4.32 -19.75
CA SER A 140 -0.27 2.91 -19.52
C SER A 140 1.04 2.22 -19.86
N GLY A 141 1.92 2.88 -20.55
CA GLY A 141 3.22 2.30 -20.85
C GLY A 141 4.02 2.07 -19.59
N PRO A 142 4.85 1.06 -19.58
CA PRO A 142 5.57 0.70 -18.36
C PRO A 142 6.44 1.81 -17.81
N ALA A 143 6.89 2.70 -18.62
CA ALA A 143 7.74 3.78 -18.16
C ALA A 143 6.95 5.02 -17.78
N ARG A 144 5.66 4.98 -17.90
CA ARG A 144 4.83 6.16 -17.77
C ARG A 144 4.22 6.29 -16.40
N LEU A 145 4.96 6.01 -15.39
CA LEU A 145 4.47 6.24 -14.05
C LEU A 145 4.52 7.72 -13.72
N PRO A 146 3.55 8.21 -12.94
CA PRO A 146 3.56 9.61 -12.54
C PRO A 146 4.88 9.97 -11.88
N GLY A 147 5.42 11.08 -12.24
CA GLY A 147 6.69 11.51 -11.70
C GLY A 147 7.89 10.89 -12.36
N GLY A 148 7.67 9.88 -13.15
CA GLY A 148 8.75 9.25 -13.85
C GLY A 148 9.05 9.87 -15.15
N GLU A 149 8.39 10.75 -15.66
CA GLU A 149 8.63 11.20 -16.80
C GLU A 149 8.93 12.25 -17.08
N SER A 150 9.30 12.42 -17.25
CA SER A 150 9.49 13.49 -17.42
C SER A 150 9.80 13.88 -18.39
#